data_54c7ae20f4494d9220f8c2d951abe41f
#
_entry.id   54c7ae20f4494d9220f8c2d951abe41f
#
_cell.length_a   1.000
_cell.length_b   1.000
_cell.length_c   1.000
_cell.angle_alpha   90.00
_cell.angle_beta   90.00
_cell.angle_gamma   90.00
#
_symmetry.space_group_name_H-M   'P 1'
#
loop_
_entity.id
_entity.type
_entity.pdbx_description
1 polymer ?
#
loop_
_entity_poly.entity_id
_entity_poly.type
_entity_poly.pdbx_seq_one_letter_code
_entity_poly.pdbx_strand_id
1 'polypeptide(L)'
;MPQNENTENKNQQKIVQTAGRAALGDFAPDFAHFNDDILFGENWNNQDIDLKTRCIITVVSLMSQGITDSSLKYQLENAKKNGVSKNEIAAIVTHVAFYAGWPKAWAVFNLAKQ
;
A
#
# COMPACT_ATOMS: atom_id res chain seq x y z
N MET A 1 24.20 16.92 10.66
CA MET A 1 23.76 16.86 10.34
C MET A 1 23.23 16.47 10.32
N PRO A 2 23.20 16.35 10.85
CA PRO A 2 22.07 15.75 10.62
C PRO A 2 21.39 16.15 9.42
N GLN A 3 21.86 16.78 8.86
CA GLN A 3 21.44 17.26 7.61
C GLN A 3 20.86 16.20 6.73
N ASN A 4 21.46 15.02 6.81
CA ASN A 4 20.97 13.92 6.02
C ASN A 4 19.56 13.54 6.36
N GLU A 5 19.23 13.62 7.61
CA GLU A 5 17.89 13.28 8.02
C GLU A 5 16.90 14.23 7.39
N ASN A 6 17.24 15.49 7.38
CA ASN A 6 16.34 16.46 6.78
C ASN A 6 16.20 16.23 5.30
N THR A 7 17.30 15.86 4.66
CA THR A 7 17.28 15.60 3.23
C THR A 7 16.39 14.43 2.91
N GLU A 8 16.50 13.38 3.70
CA GLU A 8 15.67 12.22 3.49
C GLU A 8 14.21 12.56 3.66
N ASN A 9 13.89 13.34 4.68
CA ASN A 9 12.52 13.72 4.90
C ASN A 9 11.99 14.55 3.76
N LYS A 10 12.82 15.39 3.19
CA LYS A 10 12.39 16.19 2.05
C LYS A 10 12.10 15.31 0.86
N ASN A 11 12.87 14.23 0.69
CA ASN A 11 12.69 13.36 -0.45
C ASN A 11 11.49 12.46 -0.29
N GLN A 12 11.09 12.20 0.93
CA GLN A 12 9.90 11.42 1.18
C GLN A 12 8.73 12.35 1.24
N GLN A 13 7.91 12.29 0.25
CA GLN A 13 6.76 13.15 0.22
C GLN A 13 5.72 12.65 1.20
N LYS A 14 5.14 13.58 1.91
CA LYS A 14 4.06 13.27 2.82
C LYS A 14 2.85 12.83 2.03
N ILE A 15 2.23 11.75 2.47
CA ILE A 15 1.04 11.25 1.82
C ILE A 15 -0.15 12.10 2.26
N VAL A 16 -0.91 12.56 1.27
CA VAL A 16 -2.14 13.28 1.49
C VAL A 16 -3.22 12.60 0.67
N GLN A 17 -4.31 12.22 1.31
CA GLN A 17 -5.39 11.53 0.64
C GLN A 17 -6.70 12.27 0.89
N THR A 18 -7.49 12.39 -0.17
CA THR A 18 -8.78 13.07 -0.09
C THR A 18 -9.91 12.21 -0.68
N ALA A 19 -9.61 10.97 -1.07
CA ALA A 19 -10.59 10.13 -1.73
C ALA A 19 -11.76 9.77 -0.84
N GLY A 20 -11.53 9.64 0.47
CA GLY A 20 -12.61 9.34 1.40
C GLY A 20 -13.62 10.47 1.45
N ARG A 21 -13.14 11.70 1.58
CA ARG A 21 -14.03 12.86 1.60
C ARG A 21 -14.75 13.03 0.27
N ALA A 22 -14.04 12.79 -0.83
CA ALA A 22 -14.63 12.95 -2.15
C ALA A 22 -15.74 11.95 -2.39
N ALA A 23 -15.56 10.71 -1.97
CA ALA A 23 -16.52 9.64 -2.24
C ALA A 23 -17.61 9.53 -1.16
N LEU A 24 -17.24 9.73 0.09
CA LEU A 24 -18.10 9.37 1.23
C LEU A 24 -18.28 10.50 2.24
N GLY A 25 -17.79 11.69 1.95
CA GLY A 25 -17.83 12.78 2.93
C GLY A 25 -19.21 13.11 3.42
N ASP A 26 -20.22 13.04 2.56
CA ASP A 26 -21.60 13.37 2.93
C ASP A 26 -22.30 12.19 3.58
N PHE A 27 -21.97 10.98 3.15
CA PHE A 27 -22.66 9.78 3.61
C PHE A 27 -22.04 9.21 4.89
N ALA A 28 -20.73 9.19 4.94
CA ALA A 28 -20.00 8.60 6.07
C ALA A 28 -18.82 9.48 6.46
N PRO A 29 -19.09 10.66 7.05
CA PRO A 29 -18.05 11.64 7.32
C PRO A 29 -16.98 11.13 8.29
N ASP A 30 -17.36 10.32 9.29
CA ASP A 30 -16.35 9.80 10.22
C ASP A 30 -15.43 8.83 9.52
N PHE A 31 -15.99 7.94 8.69
CA PHE A 31 -15.17 7.01 7.94
C PHE A 31 -14.23 7.76 6.98
N ALA A 32 -14.74 8.79 6.31
CA ALA A 32 -13.92 9.60 5.41
C ALA A 32 -12.78 10.25 6.15
N HIS A 33 -13.04 10.78 7.35
CA HIS A 33 -12.00 11.37 8.19
C HIS A 33 -10.95 10.33 8.58
N PHE A 34 -11.38 9.16 9.04
CA PHE A 34 -10.44 8.11 9.41
C PHE A 34 -9.61 7.65 8.23
N ASN A 35 -10.24 7.54 7.05
CA ASN A 35 -9.51 7.14 5.85
C ASN A 35 -8.47 8.17 5.46
N ASP A 36 -8.88 9.43 5.35
CA ASP A 36 -8.03 10.47 4.78
C ASP A 36 -7.00 10.98 5.79
N ASP A 37 -7.44 11.27 7.00
CA ASP A 37 -6.59 11.98 7.95
C ASP A 37 -5.82 11.04 8.87
N ILE A 38 -6.41 9.91 9.26
CA ILE A 38 -5.78 9.00 10.21
C ILE A 38 -5.01 7.91 9.47
N LEU A 39 -5.69 7.13 8.63
CA LEU A 39 -5.02 6.04 7.93
C LEU A 39 -3.92 6.58 7.03
N PHE A 40 -4.25 7.46 6.12
CA PHE A 40 -3.26 7.97 5.18
C PHE A 40 -2.47 9.15 5.71
N GLY A 41 -3.13 10.07 6.43
CA GLY A 41 -2.46 11.27 6.91
C GLY A 41 -1.49 11.02 8.06
N GLU A 42 -1.80 10.06 8.92
CA GLU A 42 -0.96 9.76 10.07
C GLU A 42 -0.25 8.43 9.95
N ASN A 43 -1.00 7.33 9.76
CA ASN A 43 -0.39 6.00 9.79
C ASN A 43 0.57 5.77 8.64
N TRP A 44 0.16 6.07 7.41
CA TRP A 44 1.04 5.87 6.26
C TRP A 44 2.25 6.79 6.27
N ASN A 45 2.19 7.89 7.01
CA ASN A 45 3.30 8.83 7.12
C ASN A 45 4.18 8.57 8.34
N ASN A 46 3.87 7.57 9.14
CA ASN A 46 4.68 7.20 10.28
C ASN A 46 6.01 6.62 9.80
N GLN A 47 7.11 7.10 10.37
CA GLN A 47 8.45 6.80 9.89
C GLN A 47 9.10 5.58 10.56
N ASP A 48 8.36 4.86 11.40
CA ASP A 48 8.92 3.68 12.06
C ASP A 48 9.23 2.56 11.09
N ILE A 49 8.46 2.46 10.02
CA ILE A 49 8.81 1.60 8.88
C ILE A 49 8.67 2.45 7.62
N ASP A 50 9.45 2.13 6.61
CA ASP A 50 9.47 2.97 5.43
C ASP A 50 8.26 2.70 4.53
N LEU A 51 8.06 3.59 3.58
CA LEU A 51 6.90 3.55 2.71
C LEU A 51 6.89 2.29 1.84
N LYS A 52 8.04 1.91 1.35
CA LYS A 52 8.15 0.70 0.53
C LYS A 52 7.68 -0.53 1.31
N THR A 53 8.12 -0.63 2.56
CA THR A 53 7.72 -1.73 3.43
C THR A 53 6.21 -1.71 3.68
N ARG A 54 5.63 -0.53 3.89
CA ARG A 54 4.18 -0.41 4.09
C ARG A 54 3.42 -0.91 2.87
N CYS A 55 3.91 -0.59 1.69
CA CYS A 55 3.29 -1.07 0.45
C CYS A 55 3.31 -2.60 0.39
N ILE A 56 4.45 -3.20 0.73
CA ILE A 56 4.57 -4.66 0.71
C ILE A 56 3.61 -5.30 1.72
N ILE A 57 3.59 -4.77 2.93
CA ILE A 57 2.69 -5.27 3.97
C ILE A 57 1.24 -5.22 3.50
N THR A 58 0.86 -4.11 2.86
CA THR A 58 -0.52 -3.93 2.41
C THR A 58 -0.89 -4.93 1.33
N VAL A 59 -0.01 -5.11 0.33
CA VAL A 59 -0.26 -6.09 -0.73
C VAL A 59 -0.39 -7.50 -0.15
N VAL A 60 0.52 -7.88 0.75
CA VAL A 60 0.49 -9.19 1.38
C VAL A 60 -0.79 -9.38 2.20
N SER A 61 -1.20 -8.36 2.93
CA SER A 61 -2.41 -8.43 3.75
C SER A 61 -3.65 -8.65 2.89
N LEU A 62 -3.77 -7.92 1.79
CA LEU A 62 -4.92 -8.07 0.90
C LEU A 62 -4.92 -9.43 0.22
N MET A 63 -3.77 -9.85 -0.29
CA MET A 63 -3.64 -11.15 -0.90
C MET A 63 -4.06 -12.27 0.07
N SER A 64 -3.57 -12.21 1.30
CA SER A 64 -3.80 -13.24 2.29
C SER A 64 -5.28 -13.36 2.65
N GLN A 65 -6.01 -12.27 2.56
CA GLN A 65 -7.45 -12.26 2.81
C GLN A 65 -8.27 -12.64 1.59
N GLY A 66 -7.62 -12.83 0.44
CA GLY A 66 -8.32 -13.13 -0.80
C GLY A 66 -8.96 -11.91 -1.45
N ILE A 67 -8.51 -10.71 -1.08
CA ILE A 67 -9.01 -9.48 -1.68
C ILE A 67 -8.19 -9.22 -2.92
N THR A 68 -8.77 -9.54 -4.08
CA THR A 68 -8.06 -9.50 -5.35
C THR A 68 -8.81 -8.65 -6.39
N ASP A 69 -9.53 -7.66 -5.91
CA ASP A 69 -10.28 -6.74 -6.77
C ASP A 69 -9.47 -5.46 -7.01
N SER A 70 -10.18 -4.38 -7.29
CA SER A 70 -9.55 -3.10 -7.59
C SER A 70 -8.72 -2.57 -6.42
N SER A 71 -9.06 -2.96 -5.18
CA SER A 71 -8.27 -2.54 -4.02
C SER A 71 -6.85 -3.08 -4.11
N LEU A 72 -6.71 -4.36 -4.46
CA LEU A 72 -5.38 -4.93 -4.62
C LEU A 72 -4.65 -4.32 -5.81
N LYS A 73 -5.36 -4.12 -6.92
CA LYS A 73 -4.73 -3.51 -8.09
C LYS A 73 -4.17 -2.14 -7.76
N TYR A 74 -4.94 -1.33 -7.04
CA TYR A 74 -4.48 -0.02 -6.62
C TYR A 74 -3.21 -0.12 -5.77
N GLN A 75 -3.18 -1.07 -4.83
CA GLN A 75 -2.03 -1.21 -3.96
C GLN A 75 -0.81 -1.78 -4.67
N LEU A 76 -1.00 -2.62 -5.68
CA LEU A 76 0.11 -3.07 -6.51
C LEU A 76 0.73 -1.90 -7.28
N GLU A 77 -0.11 -1.02 -7.81
CA GLU A 77 0.38 0.17 -8.51
C GLU A 77 1.09 1.11 -7.55
N ASN A 78 0.54 1.26 -6.35
CA ASN A 78 1.16 2.07 -5.32
C ASN A 78 2.53 1.52 -4.93
N ALA A 79 2.63 0.20 -4.79
CA ALA A 79 3.90 -0.45 -4.46
C ALA A 79 4.93 -0.20 -5.55
N LYS A 80 4.52 -0.30 -6.80
CA LYS A 80 5.41 -0.04 -7.93
C LYS A 80 5.92 1.39 -7.90
N LYS A 81 5.04 2.34 -7.64
CA LYS A 81 5.44 3.75 -7.56
C LYS A 81 6.43 4.00 -6.44
N ASN A 82 6.37 3.20 -5.40
CA ASN A 82 7.23 3.39 -4.23
C ASN A 82 8.42 2.45 -4.21
N GLY A 83 8.80 1.94 -5.38
CA GLY A 83 10.08 1.28 -5.53
C GLY A 83 10.08 -0.23 -5.37
N VAL A 84 8.91 -0.85 -5.28
CA VAL A 84 8.85 -2.32 -5.27
C VAL A 84 8.92 -2.80 -6.71
N SER A 85 10.00 -3.51 -7.03
CA SER A 85 10.24 -3.96 -8.41
C SER A 85 9.39 -5.17 -8.78
N LYS A 86 9.33 -5.46 -10.07
CA LYS A 86 8.65 -6.67 -10.55
C LYS A 86 9.25 -7.92 -9.93
N ASN A 87 10.58 -7.98 -9.86
CA ASN A 87 11.24 -9.14 -9.28
C ASN A 87 10.92 -9.28 -7.81
N GLU A 88 10.83 -8.15 -7.10
CA GLU A 88 10.45 -8.18 -5.70
C GLU A 88 9.00 -8.66 -5.53
N ILE A 89 8.09 -8.14 -6.33
CA ILE A 89 6.70 -8.59 -6.27
C ILE A 89 6.62 -10.10 -6.54
N ALA A 90 7.33 -10.56 -7.56
CA ALA A 90 7.31 -11.99 -7.88
C ALA A 90 7.81 -12.83 -6.70
N ALA A 91 8.90 -12.41 -6.08
CA ALA A 91 9.47 -13.15 -4.94
C ALA A 91 8.56 -13.09 -3.72
N ILE A 92 7.98 -11.93 -3.45
CA ILE A 92 7.08 -11.75 -2.31
C ILE A 92 5.84 -12.62 -2.46
N VAL A 93 5.19 -12.54 -3.61
CA VAL A 93 3.95 -13.28 -3.84
C VAL A 93 4.21 -14.79 -3.87
N THR A 94 5.34 -15.20 -4.44
CA THR A 94 5.72 -16.61 -4.44
C THR A 94 5.89 -17.13 -3.01
N HIS A 95 6.60 -16.36 -2.18
CA HIS A 95 6.79 -16.73 -0.79
C HIS A 95 5.45 -16.84 -0.05
N VAL A 96 4.61 -15.82 -0.20
CA VAL A 96 3.31 -15.79 0.50
C VAL A 96 2.40 -16.90 0.02
N ALA A 97 2.54 -17.34 -1.24
CA ALA A 97 1.71 -18.42 -1.78
C ALA A 97 1.79 -19.70 -0.94
N PHE A 98 2.96 -19.99 -0.37
CA PHE A 98 3.14 -21.17 0.47
C PHE A 98 2.36 -21.09 1.78
N TYR A 99 2.04 -19.90 2.22
CA TYR A 99 1.37 -19.68 3.51
C TYR A 99 -0.10 -19.30 3.35
N ALA A 100 -0.44 -18.59 2.27
CA ALA A 100 -1.79 -18.08 2.08
C ALA A 100 -2.61 -18.87 1.06
N GLY A 101 -1.94 -19.67 0.22
CA GLY A 101 -2.64 -20.46 -0.77
C GLY A 101 -2.26 -20.09 -2.19
N TRP A 102 -2.04 -21.13 -3.00
CA TRP A 102 -1.57 -20.97 -4.37
C TRP A 102 -2.55 -20.22 -5.28
N PRO A 103 -3.88 -20.50 -5.19
CA PRO A 103 -4.82 -19.76 -6.04
C PRO A 103 -4.83 -18.27 -5.80
N LYS A 104 -4.58 -17.83 -4.56
CA LYS A 104 -4.51 -16.41 -4.27
C LYS A 104 -3.31 -15.78 -4.97
N ALA A 105 -2.20 -16.50 -5.03
CA ALA A 105 -1.03 -16.02 -5.74
C ALA A 105 -1.31 -15.87 -7.24
N TRP A 106 -1.99 -16.83 -7.83
CA TRP A 106 -2.38 -16.74 -9.23
C TRP A 106 -3.19 -15.47 -9.50
N ALA A 107 -4.14 -15.17 -8.63
CA ALA A 107 -4.97 -13.98 -8.79
C ALA A 107 -4.12 -12.71 -8.72
N VAL A 108 -3.18 -12.66 -7.78
CA VAL A 108 -2.30 -11.49 -7.66
C VAL A 108 -1.43 -11.34 -8.89
N PHE A 109 -0.83 -12.43 -9.38
CA PHE A 109 0.02 -12.36 -10.56
C PHE A 109 -0.75 -11.92 -11.80
N ASN A 110 -2.00 -12.35 -11.93
CA ASN A 110 -2.81 -11.92 -13.06
C ASN A 110 -3.06 -10.42 -13.05
N LEU A 111 -3.16 -9.82 -11.87
CA LEU A 111 -3.27 -8.37 -11.74
C LEU A 111 -1.91 -7.69 -11.92
N ALA A 112 -0.88 -8.25 -11.33
CA ALA A 112 0.43 -7.59 -11.30
C ALA A 112 1.10 -7.53 -12.66
N LYS A 113 0.82 -8.48 -13.53
CA LYS A 113 1.47 -8.51 -14.84
C LYS A 113 0.81 -7.60 -15.86
N GLN A 114 -0.32 -7.00 -15.52
CA GLN A 114 -1.00 -6.07 -16.42
C GLN A 114 -0.21 -4.72 -16.58
#